data_98d083aec7e7a58e9d1ac6247a88a47c
#
_entry.id   98d083aec7e7a58e9d1ac6247a88a47c
#
_cell.length_a   1.000
_cell.length_b   1.000
_cell.length_c   1.000
_cell.angle_alpha   90.00
_cell.angle_beta   90.00
_cell.angle_gamma   90.00
#
_symmetry.space_group_name_H-M   'P 1'
#
loop_
_entity.id
_entity.type
_entity.pdbx_description
1 polymer ?
#
loop_
_entity_poly.entity_id
_entity_poly.type
_entity_poly.pdbx_seq_one_letter_code
_entity_poly.pdbx_strand_id
1 'polypeptide(L)'
;IPGVFIAVAGATIISSWFHLSASYGIAVVGPLPQGLPQFQIPSVSFAEFKALFAAAFAIALVSFADMSTLSRTFALRAGQEVDSNQEIIALGAANMAAGLFQGFPVTSSASRTPVAESAGAKTQVTGVVGAVCIALLLIFAPNLLKNLPQAVLGAVVICACISIVEVRALARLYKLRREEFVFSIACFLGVVSLGIIKGIFIAIGLALFSFIWRAWHPYDAVLGHVEGLKSYHDISRHPDARLIPGLVLFRWDAPLFFANAEAFRENVLHAIAEAPTPTKWVVVTAEPITDVDTTAADMLAELDNVLHESGMALFFAEMKDPVKDMLKR
;
A
#
# COMPACT_ATOMS: atom_id res chain seq x y z
N ILE A 1 -15.26 22.82 -20.34
CA ILE A 1 -14.42 24.01 -20.07
C ILE A 1 -13.84 23.80 -18.67
N PRO A 2 -12.52 24.00 -18.46
CA PRO A 2 -11.89 23.76 -17.17
C PRO A 2 -12.36 24.81 -16.15
N GLY A 3 -13.28 24.44 -15.27
CA GLY A 3 -13.89 25.35 -14.27
C GLY A 3 -12.87 26.04 -13.38
N VAL A 4 -11.80 25.35 -13.00
CA VAL A 4 -10.68 25.91 -12.21
C VAL A 4 -10.01 27.06 -12.96
N PHE A 5 -9.78 26.93 -14.28
CA PHE A 5 -9.16 27.98 -15.08
C PHE A 5 -10.03 29.24 -15.11
N ILE A 6 -11.35 29.08 -15.29
CA ILE A 6 -12.30 30.20 -15.30
C ILE A 6 -12.34 30.89 -13.94
N ALA A 7 -12.36 30.11 -12.85
CA ALA A 7 -12.35 30.65 -11.49
C ALA A 7 -11.07 31.46 -11.20
N VAL A 8 -9.90 30.92 -11.54
CA VAL A 8 -8.62 31.60 -11.35
C VAL A 8 -8.50 32.86 -12.21
N ALA A 9 -8.80 32.75 -13.52
CA ALA A 9 -8.74 33.88 -14.44
C ALA A 9 -9.76 34.97 -14.07
N GLY A 10 -11.01 34.60 -13.82
CA GLY A 10 -12.05 35.51 -13.41
C GLY A 10 -11.75 36.24 -12.11
N ALA A 11 -11.30 35.51 -11.10
CA ALA A 11 -10.92 36.10 -9.81
C ALA A 11 -9.72 37.04 -9.94
N THR A 12 -8.73 36.70 -10.76
CA THR A 12 -7.57 37.57 -11.02
C THR A 12 -8.00 38.85 -11.71
N ILE A 13 -8.88 38.78 -12.72
CA ILE A 13 -9.41 39.94 -13.43
C ILE A 13 -10.22 40.85 -12.47
N ILE A 14 -11.14 40.26 -11.70
CA ILE A 14 -11.96 40.99 -10.73
C ILE A 14 -11.07 41.69 -9.69
N SER A 15 -10.11 40.95 -9.12
CA SER A 15 -9.17 41.48 -8.12
C SER A 15 -8.35 42.62 -8.68
N SER A 16 -7.92 42.53 -9.94
CA SER A 16 -7.16 43.56 -10.62
C SER A 16 -8.02 44.79 -10.91
N TRP A 17 -9.24 44.60 -11.41
CA TRP A 17 -10.18 45.67 -11.79
C TRP A 17 -10.65 46.49 -10.59
N PHE A 18 -11.03 45.83 -9.50
CA PHE A 18 -11.51 46.51 -8.30
C PHE A 18 -10.40 46.86 -7.30
N HIS A 19 -9.13 46.64 -7.65
CA HIS A 19 -7.98 46.87 -6.78
C HIS A 19 -8.16 46.28 -5.35
N LEU A 20 -8.66 45.07 -5.27
CA LEU A 20 -9.12 44.44 -4.01
C LEU A 20 -7.98 44.35 -2.97
N SER A 21 -6.74 44.17 -3.40
CA SER A 21 -5.59 44.15 -2.51
C SER A 21 -5.35 45.53 -1.84
N ALA A 22 -5.39 46.61 -2.64
CA ALA A 22 -5.14 47.95 -2.13
C ALA A 22 -6.31 48.53 -1.34
N SER A 23 -7.56 48.29 -1.81
CA SER A 23 -8.76 48.89 -1.23
C SER A 23 -9.34 48.11 -0.03
N TYR A 24 -9.17 46.80 -0.01
CA TYR A 24 -9.78 45.92 1.00
C TYR A 24 -8.77 45.04 1.73
N GLY A 25 -7.46 45.20 1.47
CA GLY A 25 -6.41 44.42 2.14
C GLY A 25 -6.44 42.91 1.84
N ILE A 26 -7.06 42.49 0.71
CA ILE A 26 -7.09 41.07 0.32
C ILE A 26 -5.69 40.61 -0.04
N ALA A 27 -5.23 39.54 0.62
CA ALA A 27 -3.93 38.93 0.33
C ALA A 27 -3.91 38.35 -1.08
N VAL A 28 -2.93 38.78 -1.88
CA VAL A 28 -2.67 38.29 -3.24
C VAL A 28 -1.33 37.57 -3.31
N VAL A 29 -1.11 36.82 -4.39
CA VAL A 29 0.14 36.08 -4.61
C VAL A 29 1.36 37.00 -4.69
N GLY A 30 1.17 38.18 -5.24
CA GLY A 30 2.29 39.12 -5.50
C GLY A 30 3.07 38.77 -6.79
N PRO A 31 4.15 39.53 -7.08
CA PRO A 31 4.97 39.27 -8.26
C PRO A 31 5.68 37.92 -8.12
N LEU A 32 5.58 37.10 -9.18
CA LEU A 32 6.34 35.83 -9.24
C LEU A 32 7.83 36.15 -9.52
N PRO A 33 8.75 35.31 -9.06
CA PRO A 33 10.14 35.39 -9.44
C PRO A 33 10.28 35.38 -10.97
N GLN A 34 11.01 36.33 -11.53
CA GLN A 34 11.23 36.41 -12.96
C GLN A 34 12.34 35.46 -13.40
N GLY A 35 12.10 34.69 -14.45
CA GLY A 35 13.07 33.77 -15.03
C GLY A 35 12.92 32.33 -14.53
N LEU A 36 13.81 31.47 -15.00
CA LEU A 36 13.87 30.09 -14.62
C LEU A 36 14.64 29.90 -13.31
N PRO A 37 14.32 28.88 -12.51
CA PRO A 37 15.09 28.51 -11.33
C PRO A 37 16.57 28.28 -11.68
N GLN A 38 17.46 28.77 -10.85
CA GLN A 38 18.90 28.60 -11.08
C GLN A 38 19.34 27.21 -10.67
N PHE A 39 20.26 26.62 -11.44
CA PHE A 39 20.89 25.37 -11.07
C PHE A 39 21.78 25.61 -9.84
N GLN A 40 21.55 24.81 -8.80
CA GLN A 40 22.31 24.85 -7.56
C GLN A 40 22.50 23.44 -7.01
N ILE A 41 23.75 23.12 -6.71
CA ILE A 41 24.05 21.87 -5.96
C ILE A 41 23.87 22.19 -4.47
N PRO A 42 22.89 21.57 -3.78
CA PRO A 42 22.68 21.83 -2.37
C PRO A 42 23.90 21.36 -1.55
N SER A 43 24.48 22.25 -0.78
CA SER A 43 25.51 21.90 0.20
C SER A 43 24.83 21.52 1.51
N VAL A 44 24.87 20.25 1.87
CA VAL A 44 24.21 19.73 3.08
C VAL A 44 25.26 19.16 4.01
N SER A 45 25.31 19.61 5.24
CA SER A 45 26.16 19.04 6.28
C SER A 45 25.65 17.63 6.68
N PHE A 46 26.53 16.82 7.26
CA PHE A 46 26.13 15.47 7.71
C PHE A 46 25.01 15.51 8.77
N ALA A 47 24.98 16.51 9.62
CA ALA A 47 23.92 16.70 10.62
C ALA A 47 22.56 16.97 9.96
N GLU A 48 22.53 17.86 8.96
CA GLU A 48 21.32 18.16 8.19
C GLU A 48 20.87 16.97 7.36
N PHE A 49 21.79 16.23 6.73
CA PHE A 49 21.48 15.00 6.02
C PHE A 49 20.77 14.00 6.94
N LYS A 50 21.30 13.76 8.15
CA LYS A 50 20.70 12.87 9.13
C LYS A 50 19.29 13.33 9.55
N ALA A 51 19.11 14.63 9.76
CA ALA A 51 17.82 15.19 10.13
C ALA A 51 16.77 15.08 9.01
N LEU A 52 17.19 15.22 7.75
CA LEU A 52 16.29 15.15 6.58
C LEU A 52 16.03 13.71 6.12
N PHE A 53 16.90 12.76 6.47
CA PHE A 53 16.83 11.39 5.95
C PHE A 53 15.49 10.71 6.21
N ALA A 54 14.97 10.80 7.44
CA ALA A 54 13.69 10.18 7.80
C ALA A 54 12.51 10.78 7.01
N ALA A 55 12.52 12.11 6.81
CA ALA A 55 11.51 12.79 6.01
C ALA A 55 11.61 12.42 4.52
N ALA A 56 12.83 12.39 3.98
CA ALA A 56 13.08 11.99 2.59
C ALA A 56 12.65 10.54 2.34
N PHE A 57 12.95 9.62 3.26
CA PHE A 57 12.54 8.23 3.17
C PHE A 57 11.01 8.07 3.21
N ALA A 58 10.33 8.79 4.11
CA ALA A 58 8.87 8.78 4.18
C ALA A 58 8.23 9.31 2.88
N ILE A 59 8.75 10.43 2.34
CA ILE A 59 8.29 10.99 1.06
C ILE A 59 8.52 9.99 -0.08
N ALA A 60 9.68 9.34 -0.13
CA ALA A 60 10.00 8.34 -1.16
C ALA A 60 9.03 7.15 -1.11
N LEU A 61 8.72 6.61 0.07
CA LEU A 61 7.77 5.50 0.24
C LEU A 61 6.36 5.88 -0.22
N VAL A 62 5.87 7.06 0.18
CA VAL A 62 4.54 7.52 -0.22
C VAL A 62 4.48 7.78 -1.72
N SER A 63 5.51 8.43 -2.27
CA SER A 63 5.61 8.68 -3.71
C SER A 63 5.64 7.39 -4.52
N PHE A 64 6.35 6.37 -4.03
CA PHE A 64 6.40 5.04 -4.63
C PHE A 64 5.03 4.35 -4.62
N ALA A 65 4.35 4.34 -3.47
CA ALA A 65 3.03 3.72 -3.33
C ALA A 65 1.98 4.39 -4.23
N ASP A 66 1.96 5.73 -4.24
CA ASP A 66 1.06 6.53 -5.06
C ASP A 66 1.30 6.30 -6.56
N MET A 67 2.56 6.41 -6.99
CA MET A 67 2.95 6.17 -8.38
C MET A 67 2.62 4.74 -8.82
N SER A 68 2.98 3.72 -8.03
CA SER A 68 2.73 2.31 -8.38
C SER A 68 1.24 2.00 -8.54
N THR A 69 0.39 2.62 -7.71
CA THR A 69 -1.07 2.44 -7.79
C THR A 69 -1.64 3.11 -9.04
N LEU A 70 -1.22 4.37 -9.29
CA LEU A 70 -1.74 5.15 -10.42
C LEU A 70 -1.24 4.63 -11.77
N SER A 71 0.06 4.37 -11.91
CA SER A 71 0.61 3.88 -13.18
C SER A 71 -0.02 2.55 -13.60
N ARG A 72 -0.22 1.60 -12.68
CA ARG A 72 -0.92 0.35 -12.96
C ARG A 72 -2.39 0.57 -13.33
N THR A 73 -3.09 1.46 -12.63
CA THR A 73 -4.50 1.76 -12.91
C THR A 73 -4.68 2.33 -14.32
N PHE A 74 -3.83 3.28 -14.72
CA PHE A 74 -3.91 3.89 -16.03
C PHE A 74 -3.39 2.96 -17.15
N ALA A 75 -2.35 2.17 -16.87
CA ALA A 75 -1.85 1.17 -17.80
C ALA A 75 -2.91 0.13 -18.15
N LEU A 76 -3.60 -0.41 -17.14
CA LEU A 76 -4.71 -1.36 -17.34
C LEU A 76 -5.85 -0.76 -18.20
N ARG A 77 -6.19 0.52 -17.98
CA ARG A 77 -7.19 1.22 -18.80
C ARG A 77 -6.73 1.42 -20.24
N ALA A 78 -5.44 1.67 -20.43
CA ALA A 78 -4.84 1.87 -21.75
C ALA A 78 -4.47 0.57 -22.48
N GLY A 79 -4.62 -0.61 -21.83
CA GLY A 79 -4.18 -1.89 -22.35
C GLY A 79 -2.66 -1.99 -22.52
N GLN A 80 -1.90 -1.33 -21.65
CA GLN A 80 -0.44 -1.27 -21.67
C GLN A 80 0.15 -1.94 -20.43
N GLU A 81 1.37 -2.44 -20.55
CA GLU A 81 2.16 -2.91 -19.41
C GLU A 81 3.10 -1.81 -18.92
N VAL A 82 3.32 -1.76 -17.62
CA VAL A 82 4.23 -0.80 -16.97
C VAL A 82 5.29 -1.56 -16.20
N ASP A 83 6.55 -1.24 -16.48
CA ASP A 83 7.68 -1.69 -15.68
C ASP A 83 7.83 -0.78 -14.45
N SER A 84 7.47 -1.31 -13.27
CA SER A 84 7.56 -0.59 -12.01
C SER A 84 8.98 -0.10 -11.67
N ASN A 85 10.04 -0.82 -12.12
CA ASN A 85 11.42 -0.42 -11.88
C ASN A 85 11.80 0.82 -12.71
N GLN A 86 11.38 0.85 -13.96
CA GLN A 86 11.57 2.02 -14.83
C GLN A 86 10.86 3.25 -14.28
N GLU A 87 9.64 3.11 -13.81
CA GLU A 87 8.85 4.18 -13.20
C GLU A 87 9.55 4.77 -11.96
N ILE A 88 10.07 3.91 -11.07
CA ILE A 88 10.81 4.35 -9.88
C ILE A 88 12.07 5.12 -10.26
N ILE A 89 12.84 4.61 -11.21
CA ILE A 89 14.07 5.26 -11.68
C ILE A 89 13.74 6.62 -12.30
N ALA A 90 12.70 6.69 -13.13
CA ALA A 90 12.24 7.93 -13.76
C ALA A 90 11.77 8.95 -12.72
N LEU A 91 10.99 8.53 -11.72
CA LEU A 91 10.55 9.39 -10.63
C LEU A 91 11.73 9.89 -9.79
N GLY A 92 12.70 9.02 -9.50
CA GLY A 92 13.94 9.39 -8.81
C GLY A 92 14.73 10.42 -9.57
N ALA A 93 14.94 10.23 -10.88
CA ALA A 93 15.62 11.17 -11.75
C ALA A 93 14.90 12.52 -11.82
N ALA A 94 13.57 12.52 -11.93
CA ALA A 94 12.75 13.75 -11.92
C ALA A 94 12.89 14.52 -10.61
N ASN A 95 12.88 13.82 -9.45
CA ASN A 95 13.05 14.44 -8.14
C ASN A 95 14.49 14.98 -7.94
N MET A 96 15.51 14.27 -8.43
CA MET A 96 16.88 14.78 -8.41
C MET A 96 17.01 16.05 -9.26
N ALA A 97 16.46 16.05 -10.47
CA ALA A 97 16.43 17.24 -11.33
C ALA A 97 15.68 18.39 -10.65
N ALA A 98 14.49 18.15 -10.08
CA ALA A 98 13.75 19.16 -9.35
C ALA A 98 14.57 19.76 -8.19
N GLY A 99 15.25 18.92 -7.40
CA GLY A 99 16.11 19.37 -6.30
C GLY A 99 17.29 20.22 -6.75
N LEU A 100 17.93 19.88 -7.87
CA LEU A 100 19.02 20.68 -8.44
C LEU A 100 18.58 22.07 -8.96
N PHE A 101 17.29 22.21 -9.28
CA PHE A 101 16.67 23.48 -9.65
C PHE A 101 15.82 24.08 -8.52
N GLN A 102 16.13 23.74 -7.27
CA GLN A 102 15.50 24.28 -6.06
C GLN A 102 13.98 24.03 -5.98
N GLY A 103 13.51 22.97 -6.64
CA GLY A 103 12.12 22.53 -6.60
C GLY A 103 11.83 21.66 -5.37
N PHE A 104 10.55 21.43 -5.13
CA PHE A 104 10.07 20.50 -4.11
C PHE A 104 9.86 19.09 -4.69
N PRO A 105 9.75 18.05 -3.85
CA PRO A 105 9.49 16.70 -4.30
C PRO A 105 8.19 16.57 -5.10
N VAL A 106 8.24 15.80 -6.19
CA VAL A 106 7.11 15.56 -7.09
C VAL A 106 6.74 14.08 -7.14
N THR A 107 5.48 13.78 -7.38
CA THR A 107 4.97 12.43 -7.59
C THR A 107 3.83 12.43 -8.62
N SER A 108 3.23 11.28 -8.85
CA SER A 108 2.05 11.14 -9.72
C SER A 108 0.85 11.94 -9.19
N SER A 109 -0.16 12.12 -10.02
CA SER A 109 -1.34 12.92 -9.66
C SER A 109 -2.64 12.21 -9.99
N ALA A 110 -3.34 11.77 -8.95
CA ALA A 110 -4.68 11.16 -9.07
C ALA A 110 -5.74 12.13 -9.59
N SER A 111 -5.55 13.44 -9.47
CA SER A 111 -6.52 14.45 -9.91
C SER A 111 -6.21 15.04 -11.29
N ARG A 112 -4.93 15.26 -11.62
CA ARG A 112 -4.52 15.89 -12.88
C ARG A 112 -4.44 14.91 -14.05
N THR A 113 -3.98 13.70 -13.80
CA THR A 113 -3.86 12.67 -14.84
C THR A 113 -5.20 12.32 -15.48
N PRO A 114 -6.31 12.08 -14.72
CA PRO A 114 -7.62 11.85 -15.33
C PRO A 114 -8.15 13.04 -16.15
N VAL A 115 -7.83 14.26 -15.74
CA VAL A 115 -8.21 15.48 -16.50
C VAL A 115 -7.49 15.51 -17.84
N ALA A 116 -6.18 15.23 -17.85
CA ALA A 116 -5.41 15.16 -19.09
C ALA A 116 -5.93 14.03 -20.00
N GLU A 117 -6.21 12.84 -19.44
CA GLU A 117 -6.80 11.71 -20.17
C GLU A 117 -8.15 12.05 -20.79
N SER A 118 -9.07 12.66 -20.02
CA SER A 118 -10.39 13.09 -20.50
C SER A 118 -10.32 14.18 -21.57
N ALA A 119 -9.24 14.97 -21.55
CA ALA A 119 -8.94 15.96 -22.59
C ALA A 119 -8.30 15.35 -23.86
N GLY A 120 -8.07 14.04 -23.89
CA GLY A 120 -7.53 13.31 -25.02
C GLY A 120 -6.01 13.21 -25.06
N ALA A 121 -5.31 13.44 -23.94
CA ALA A 121 -3.87 13.22 -23.83
C ALA A 121 -3.53 11.74 -24.01
N LYS A 122 -2.63 11.43 -24.94
CA LYS A 122 -2.20 10.06 -25.26
C LYS A 122 -0.71 9.84 -25.03
N THR A 123 0.06 10.87 -24.79
CA THR A 123 1.51 10.82 -24.68
C THR A 123 2.04 11.73 -23.59
N GLN A 124 3.28 11.51 -23.17
CA GLN A 124 4.01 12.34 -22.21
C GLN A 124 4.30 13.76 -22.73
N VAL A 125 4.12 14.01 -24.01
CA VAL A 125 4.28 15.37 -24.62
C VAL A 125 3.38 16.39 -23.93
N THR A 126 2.23 16.01 -23.42
CA THR A 126 1.34 16.87 -22.62
C THR A 126 2.06 17.50 -21.42
N GLY A 127 2.87 16.72 -20.71
CA GLY A 127 3.69 17.20 -19.59
C GLY A 127 4.76 18.19 -20.03
N VAL A 128 5.43 17.89 -21.15
CA VAL A 128 6.45 18.77 -21.74
C VAL A 128 5.85 20.10 -22.15
N VAL A 129 4.70 20.09 -22.85
CA VAL A 129 3.99 21.32 -23.24
C VAL A 129 3.58 22.12 -22.00
N GLY A 130 3.07 21.47 -20.96
CA GLY A 130 2.74 22.13 -19.69
C GLY A 130 3.97 22.81 -19.05
N ALA A 131 5.11 22.12 -19.02
CA ALA A 131 6.36 22.66 -18.49
C ALA A 131 6.85 23.88 -19.30
N VAL A 132 6.79 23.80 -20.64
CA VAL A 132 7.15 24.91 -21.53
C VAL A 132 6.22 26.12 -21.31
N CYS A 133 4.90 25.90 -21.18
CA CYS A 133 3.96 26.99 -20.91
C CYS A 133 4.27 27.69 -19.58
N ILE A 134 4.60 26.92 -18.53
CA ILE A 134 5.00 27.49 -17.23
C ILE A 134 6.32 28.28 -17.37
N ALA A 135 7.31 27.73 -18.06
CA ALA A 135 8.59 28.42 -18.29
C ALA A 135 8.39 29.72 -19.03
N LEU A 136 7.58 29.74 -20.09
CA LEU A 136 7.25 30.96 -20.85
C LEU A 136 6.52 31.99 -19.96
N LEU A 137 5.60 31.54 -19.10
CA LEU A 137 4.91 32.42 -18.15
C LEU A 137 5.92 33.10 -17.20
N LEU A 138 6.85 32.34 -16.63
CA LEU A 138 7.85 32.86 -15.69
C LEU A 138 8.84 33.84 -16.36
N ILE A 139 9.18 33.60 -17.65
CA ILE A 139 10.10 34.44 -18.38
C ILE A 139 9.43 35.74 -18.86
N PHE A 140 8.25 35.62 -19.48
CA PHE A 140 7.63 36.71 -20.21
C PHE A 140 6.48 37.41 -19.49
N ALA A 141 5.78 36.70 -18.57
CA ALA A 141 4.58 37.22 -17.92
C ALA A 141 4.53 36.94 -16.39
N PRO A 142 5.62 37.22 -15.62
CA PRO A 142 5.64 36.90 -14.17
C PRO A 142 4.59 37.69 -13.37
N ASN A 143 4.16 38.84 -13.90
CA ASN A 143 3.16 39.68 -13.27
C ASN A 143 1.70 39.31 -13.60
N LEU A 144 1.46 38.31 -14.46
CA LEU A 144 0.10 37.93 -14.88
C LEU A 144 -0.75 37.46 -13.69
N LEU A 145 -0.13 36.78 -12.75
CA LEU A 145 -0.79 36.23 -11.58
C LEU A 145 -0.61 37.06 -10.30
N LYS A 146 0.04 38.22 -10.37
CA LYS A 146 0.35 39.05 -9.19
C LYS A 146 -0.87 39.43 -8.34
N ASN A 147 -2.01 39.65 -9.00
CA ASN A 147 -3.27 40.07 -8.37
C ASN A 147 -4.19 38.89 -8.07
N LEU A 148 -3.72 37.66 -8.23
CA LEU A 148 -4.50 36.46 -7.89
C LEU A 148 -4.71 36.39 -6.36
N PRO A 149 -5.97 36.40 -5.85
CA PRO A 149 -6.24 36.29 -4.43
C PRO A 149 -5.79 34.93 -3.88
N GLN A 150 -5.11 34.92 -2.74
CA GLN A 150 -4.69 33.67 -2.09
C GLN A 150 -5.88 32.80 -1.69
N ALA A 151 -7.02 33.42 -1.37
CA ALA A 151 -8.27 32.70 -1.07
C ALA A 151 -8.73 31.81 -2.23
N VAL A 152 -8.47 32.20 -3.48
CA VAL A 152 -8.82 31.39 -4.67
C VAL A 152 -7.96 30.15 -4.75
N LEU A 153 -6.67 30.24 -4.43
CA LEU A 153 -5.77 29.09 -4.35
C LEU A 153 -6.24 28.16 -3.24
N GLY A 154 -6.60 28.69 -2.07
CA GLY A 154 -7.18 27.92 -0.98
C GLY A 154 -8.44 27.18 -1.39
N ALA A 155 -9.35 27.86 -2.09
CA ALA A 155 -10.58 27.23 -2.60
C ALA A 155 -10.30 26.12 -3.62
N VAL A 156 -9.34 26.31 -4.51
CA VAL A 156 -8.89 25.28 -5.49
C VAL A 156 -8.34 24.06 -4.75
N VAL A 157 -7.50 24.28 -3.72
CA VAL A 157 -6.95 23.19 -2.90
C VAL A 157 -8.07 22.44 -2.16
N ILE A 158 -9.02 23.15 -1.53
CA ILE A 158 -10.15 22.53 -0.84
C ILE A 158 -11.01 21.69 -1.81
N CYS A 159 -11.33 22.23 -2.98
CA CYS A 159 -12.06 21.49 -4.01
C CYS A 159 -11.30 20.23 -4.47
N ALA A 160 -9.98 20.34 -4.65
CA ALA A 160 -9.13 19.19 -5.00
C ALA A 160 -9.14 18.14 -3.87
N CYS A 161 -8.99 18.55 -2.61
CA CYS A 161 -9.05 17.65 -1.46
C CYS A 161 -10.40 16.91 -1.37
N ILE A 162 -11.50 17.63 -1.52
CA ILE A 162 -12.86 17.03 -1.51
C ILE A 162 -12.99 15.98 -2.64
N SER A 163 -12.43 16.25 -3.82
CA SER A 163 -12.51 15.33 -4.96
C SER A 163 -11.71 14.02 -4.77
N ILE A 164 -10.74 14.01 -3.87
CA ILE A 164 -9.91 12.84 -3.56
C ILE A 164 -10.55 11.97 -2.48
N VAL A 165 -11.48 12.53 -1.67
CA VAL A 165 -12.12 11.77 -0.58
C VAL A 165 -13.11 10.75 -1.14
N GLU A 166 -12.70 9.49 -1.12
CA GLU A 166 -13.50 8.35 -1.57
C GLU A 166 -14.29 7.70 -0.42
N VAL A 167 -15.34 8.35 0.06
CA VAL A 167 -16.19 7.82 1.15
C VAL A 167 -16.74 6.42 0.84
N ARG A 168 -17.05 6.16 -0.43
CA ARG A 168 -17.56 4.84 -0.86
C ARG A 168 -16.51 3.74 -0.73
N ALA A 169 -15.25 4.04 -1.07
CA ALA A 169 -14.14 3.11 -0.90
C ALA A 169 -13.90 2.80 0.59
N LEU A 170 -13.94 3.82 1.44
CA LEU A 170 -13.81 3.67 2.89
C LEU A 170 -14.96 2.83 3.49
N ALA A 171 -16.20 3.06 3.07
CA ALA A 171 -17.35 2.26 3.49
C ALA A 171 -17.27 0.80 3.00
N ARG A 172 -16.72 0.57 1.79
CA ARG A 172 -16.45 -0.77 1.27
C ARG A 172 -15.38 -1.48 2.09
N LEU A 173 -14.31 -0.77 2.44
CA LEU A 173 -13.21 -1.28 3.26
C LEU A 173 -13.74 -1.73 4.64
N TYR A 174 -14.58 -0.93 5.29
CA TYR A 174 -15.22 -1.30 6.56
C TYR A 174 -16.04 -2.59 6.47
N LYS A 175 -16.75 -2.82 5.35
CA LYS A 175 -17.57 -4.02 5.14
C LYS A 175 -16.73 -5.27 4.83
N LEU A 176 -15.64 -5.11 4.08
CA LEU A 176 -14.84 -6.24 3.59
C LEU A 176 -13.70 -6.61 4.54
N ARG A 177 -13.01 -5.61 5.09
CA ARG A 177 -11.79 -5.80 5.90
C ARG A 177 -11.72 -4.75 7.01
N ARG A 178 -12.33 -5.06 8.15
CA ARG A 178 -12.38 -4.14 9.30
C ARG A 178 -11.00 -3.73 9.82
N GLU A 179 -10.02 -4.63 9.78
CA GLU A 179 -8.65 -4.34 10.20
C GLU A 179 -8.01 -3.24 9.34
N GLU A 180 -8.11 -3.36 8.01
CA GLU A 180 -7.58 -2.37 7.08
C GLU A 180 -8.29 -1.01 7.22
N PHE A 181 -9.58 -1.03 7.53
CA PHE A 181 -10.32 0.19 7.88
C PHE A 181 -9.77 0.84 9.14
N VAL A 182 -9.52 0.08 10.20
CA VAL A 182 -8.93 0.59 11.46
C VAL A 182 -7.56 1.20 11.20
N PHE A 183 -6.72 0.55 10.39
CA PHE A 183 -5.40 1.10 10.02
C PHE A 183 -5.51 2.40 9.22
N SER A 184 -6.47 2.49 8.30
CA SER A 184 -6.75 3.72 7.55
C SER A 184 -7.16 4.87 8.47
N ILE A 185 -8.04 4.62 9.43
CA ILE A 185 -8.45 5.62 10.42
C ILE A 185 -7.30 5.99 11.37
N ALA A 186 -6.52 5.01 11.82
CA ALA A 186 -5.35 5.27 12.66
C ALA A 186 -4.30 6.13 11.95
N CYS A 187 -4.06 5.85 10.66
CA CYS A 187 -3.21 6.69 9.81
C CYS A 187 -3.73 8.12 9.73
N PHE A 188 -5.01 8.29 9.41
CA PHE A 188 -5.64 9.61 9.30
C PHE A 188 -5.52 10.39 10.61
N LEU A 189 -5.89 9.78 11.74
CA LEU A 189 -5.78 10.40 13.06
C LEU A 189 -4.32 10.69 13.43
N GLY A 190 -3.40 9.79 13.10
CA GLY A 190 -1.97 9.99 13.29
C GLY A 190 -1.44 11.20 12.52
N VAL A 191 -1.83 11.34 11.25
CA VAL A 191 -1.43 12.50 10.42
C VAL A 191 -2.01 13.80 10.99
N VAL A 192 -3.28 13.81 11.36
CA VAL A 192 -3.95 15.02 11.87
C VAL A 192 -3.39 15.45 13.23
N SER A 193 -3.09 14.50 14.13
CA SER A 193 -2.67 14.80 15.51
C SER A 193 -1.16 14.96 15.68
N LEU A 194 -0.35 14.15 14.98
CA LEU A 194 1.10 14.08 15.18
C LEU A 194 1.90 14.66 14.00
N GLY A 195 1.21 15.00 12.92
CA GLY A 195 1.79 15.48 11.67
C GLY A 195 2.05 14.36 10.66
N ILE A 196 2.26 14.77 9.40
CA ILE A 196 2.29 13.86 8.23
C ILE A 196 3.33 12.76 8.39
N ILE A 197 4.57 13.10 8.72
CA ILE A 197 5.69 12.14 8.80
C ILE A 197 5.42 11.07 9.86
N LYS A 198 5.03 11.47 11.06
CA LYS A 198 4.76 10.53 12.16
C LYS A 198 3.53 9.65 11.86
N GLY A 199 2.49 10.24 11.25
CA GLY A 199 1.30 9.49 10.84
C GLY A 199 1.61 8.42 9.81
N ILE A 200 2.46 8.70 8.83
CA ILE A 200 2.92 7.73 7.83
C ILE A 200 3.70 6.59 8.48
N PHE A 201 4.64 6.88 9.38
CA PHE A 201 5.39 5.83 10.08
C PHE A 201 4.50 4.95 10.96
N ILE A 202 3.48 5.52 11.61
CA ILE A 202 2.47 4.75 12.35
C ILE A 202 1.71 3.81 11.40
N ALA A 203 1.29 4.30 10.23
CA ALA A 203 0.58 3.48 9.26
C ALA A 203 1.44 2.32 8.73
N ILE A 204 2.71 2.59 8.40
CA ILE A 204 3.67 1.58 7.97
C ILE A 204 3.90 0.54 9.08
N GLY A 205 4.09 0.99 10.30
CA GLY A 205 4.27 0.11 11.46
C GLY A 205 3.07 -0.80 11.68
N LEU A 206 1.85 -0.27 11.62
CA LEU A 206 0.61 -1.05 11.74
C LEU A 206 0.43 -2.04 10.59
N ALA A 207 0.74 -1.64 9.35
CA ALA A 207 0.66 -2.52 8.19
C ALA A 207 1.66 -3.68 8.30
N LEU A 208 2.90 -3.39 8.72
CA LEU A 208 3.93 -4.39 8.94
C LEU A 208 3.57 -5.34 10.09
N PHE A 209 3.06 -4.80 11.20
CA PHE A 209 2.57 -5.60 12.32
C PHE A 209 1.42 -6.54 11.88
N SER A 210 0.46 -6.05 11.12
CA SER A 210 -0.63 -6.88 10.60
C SER A 210 -0.13 -7.98 9.67
N PHE A 211 0.86 -7.67 8.82
CA PHE A 211 1.49 -8.67 7.95
C PHE A 211 2.16 -9.77 8.77
N ILE A 212 2.96 -9.42 9.77
CA ILE A 212 3.64 -10.35 10.66
C ILE A 212 2.60 -11.18 11.44
N TRP A 213 1.57 -10.54 11.98
CA TRP A 213 0.52 -11.22 12.73
C TRP A 213 -0.21 -12.30 11.90
N ARG A 214 -0.53 -11.98 10.64
CA ARG A 214 -1.15 -12.95 9.72
C ARG A 214 -0.23 -14.12 9.35
N ALA A 215 1.09 -13.84 9.21
CA ALA A 215 2.07 -14.88 8.95
C ALA A 215 2.26 -15.80 10.17
N TRP A 216 2.11 -15.24 11.37
CA TRP A 216 2.22 -15.98 12.63
C TRP A 216 0.99 -16.88 12.90
N HIS A 217 -0.21 -16.38 12.55
CA HIS A 217 -1.48 -17.10 12.76
C HIS A 217 -2.18 -17.31 11.40
N PRO A 218 -1.66 -18.20 10.55
CA PRO A 218 -2.31 -18.53 9.30
C PRO A 218 -3.61 -19.29 9.55
N TYR A 219 -4.40 -19.42 8.49
CA TYR A 219 -5.60 -20.23 8.56
C TYR A 219 -5.25 -21.71 8.66
N ASP A 220 -5.90 -22.40 9.56
CA ASP A 220 -5.85 -23.86 9.72
C ASP A 220 -7.26 -24.44 9.83
N ALA A 221 -7.41 -25.72 9.58
CA ALA A 221 -8.69 -26.39 9.66
C ALA A 221 -8.56 -27.91 9.86
N VAL A 222 -9.44 -28.47 10.67
CA VAL A 222 -9.72 -29.90 10.64
C VAL A 222 -10.68 -30.20 9.50
N LEU A 223 -10.37 -31.20 8.69
CA LEU A 223 -11.13 -31.54 7.50
C LEU A 223 -11.96 -32.79 7.70
N GLY A 224 -13.20 -32.78 7.17
CA GLY A 224 -14.13 -33.92 7.15
C GLY A 224 -14.69 -34.15 5.75
N HIS A 225 -15.22 -35.33 5.52
CA HIS A 225 -15.87 -35.72 4.26
C HIS A 225 -17.31 -35.21 4.23
N VAL A 226 -17.66 -34.45 3.19
CA VAL A 226 -19.04 -33.99 2.93
C VAL A 226 -19.67 -34.86 1.84
N GLU A 227 -20.85 -35.41 2.10
CA GLU A 227 -21.54 -36.26 1.16
C GLU A 227 -21.98 -35.46 -0.09
N GLY A 228 -21.64 -35.96 -1.26
CA GLY A 228 -21.92 -35.27 -2.54
C GLY A 228 -20.88 -34.25 -2.98
N LEU A 229 -19.90 -33.91 -2.19
CA LEU A 229 -18.77 -33.07 -2.58
C LEU A 229 -17.51 -33.92 -2.80
N LYS A 230 -16.70 -33.51 -3.78
CA LYS A 230 -15.36 -34.08 -3.94
C LYS A 230 -14.42 -33.44 -2.92
N SER A 231 -13.49 -34.23 -2.38
CA SER A 231 -12.50 -33.79 -1.39
C SER A 231 -13.01 -33.63 0.05
N TYR A 232 -12.10 -33.33 0.95
CA TYR A 232 -12.38 -33.05 2.36
C TYR A 232 -12.53 -31.56 2.57
N HIS A 233 -13.46 -31.17 3.44
CA HIS A 233 -13.83 -29.78 3.68
C HIS A 233 -13.70 -29.43 5.16
N ASP A 234 -13.48 -28.17 5.46
CA ASP A 234 -13.40 -27.63 6.81
C ASP A 234 -14.70 -27.87 7.58
N ILE A 235 -14.60 -28.57 8.70
CA ILE A 235 -15.75 -28.95 9.55
C ILE A 235 -16.41 -27.72 10.18
N SER A 236 -15.68 -26.63 10.39
CA SER A 236 -16.24 -25.40 10.93
C SER A 236 -17.20 -24.71 9.96
N ARG A 237 -16.99 -24.91 8.65
CA ARG A 237 -17.84 -24.38 7.58
C ARG A 237 -18.89 -25.37 7.08
N HIS A 238 -18.66 -26.66 7.31
CA HIS A 238 -19.54 -27.76 6.93
C HIS A 238 -19.83 -28.64 8.16
N PRO A 239 -20.77 -28.22 9.02
CA PRO A 239 -21.10 -28.98 10.25
C PRO A 239 -21.62 -30.39 10.00
N ASP A 240 -22.08 -30.69 8.78
CA ASP A 240 -22.52 -31.99 8.28
C ASP A 240 -21.36 -32.90 7.81
N ALA A 241 -20.13 -32.36 7.79
CA ALA A 241 -18.95 -33.13 7.41
C ALA A 241 -18.70 -34.27 8.40
N ARG A 242 -18.47 -35.48 7.88
CA ARG A 242 -18.19 -36.69 8.67
C ARG A 242 -16.68 -36.81 8.88
N LEU A 243 -16.29 -36.93 10.14
CA LEU A 243 -14.92 -37.26 10.52
C LEU A 243 -14.71 -38.78 10.39
N ILE A 244 -13.49 -39.17 10.05
CA ILE A 244 -13.11 -40.59 9.98
C ILE A 244 -12.63 -41.03 11.37
N PRO A 245 -13.21 -42.09 11.98
CA PRO A 245 -12.78 -42.55 13.29
C PRO A 245 -11.28 -42.91 13.32
N GLY A 246 -10.58 -42.40 14.31
CA GLY A 246 -9.14 -42.62 14.47
C GLY A 246 -8.23 -41.76 13.57
N LEU A 247 -8.76 -40.89 12.71
CA LEU A 247 -8.03 -40.05 11.81
C LEU A 247 -8.32 -38.57 12.08
N VAL A 248 -7.27 -37.78 12.30
CA VAL A 248 -7.31 -36.32 12.24
C VAL A 248 -6.70 -35.89 10.92
N LEU A 249 -7.51 -35.28 10.06
CA LEU A 249 -7.06 -34.69 8.81
C LEU A 249 -6.93 -33.17 9.01
N PHE A 250 -5.71 -32.68 9.06
CA PHE A 250 -5.39 -31.29 9.39
C PHE A 250 -4.83 -30.55 8.19
N ARG A 251 -5.26 -29.30 7.96
CA ARG A 251 -4.77 -28.44 6.90
C ARG A 251 -4.18 -27.18 7.50
N TRP A 252 -3.02 -26.78 6.95
CA TRP A 252 -2.30 -25.58 7.31
C TRP A 252 -2.02 -24.75 6.06
N ASP A 253 -2.57 -23.54 5.97
CA ASP A 253 -2.59 -22.74 4.75
C ASP A 253 -1.44 -21.71 4.71
N ALA A 254 -0.21 -22.11 5.05
CA ALA A 254 0.99 -21.27 4.99
C ALA A 254 2.28 -22.09 4.94
N PRO A 255 3.42 -21.47 4.52
CA PRO A 255 4.75 -22.01 4.80
C PRO A 255 4.97 -22.18 6.30
N LEU A 256 5.80 -23.14 6.69
CA LEU A 256 6.21 -23.35 8.08
C LEU A 256 7.58 -22.71 8.31
N PHE A 257 7.67 -21.87 9.34
CA PHE A 257 8.91 -21.19 9.69
C PHE A 257 8.94 -20.84 11.19
N PHE A 258 10.09 -20.39 11.67
CA PHE A 258 10.32 -20.15 13.09
C PHE A 258 9.22 -19.40 13.85
N ALA A 259 8.50 -18.48 13.18
CA ALA A 259 7.48 -17.67 13.84
C ALA A 259 6.15 -18.40 14.01
N ASN A 260 5.80 -19.39 13.17
CA ASN A 260 4.52 -20.09 13.23
C ASN A 260 4.64 -21.59 13.53
N ALA A 261 5.85 -22.11 13.71
CA ALA A 261 6.10 -23.52 13.99
C ALA A 261 5.40 -23.98 15.29
N GLU A 262 5.50 -23.19 16.36
CA GLU A 262 4.86 -23.55 17.64
C GLU A 262 3.32 -23.47 17.54
N ALA A 263 2.78 -22.48 16.84
CA ALA A 263 1.34 -22.40 16.58
C ALA A 263 0.82 -23.61 15.79
N PHE A 264 1.60 -24.08 14.80
CA PHE A 264 1.28 -25.32 14.08
C PHE A 264 1.20 -26.52 15.03
N ARG A 265 2.22 -26.70 15.88
CA ARG A 265 2.27 -27.79 16.86
C ARG A 265 1.07 -27.75 17.81
N GLU A 266 0.80 -26.59 18.40
CA GLU A 266 -0.33 -26.39 19.32
C GLU A 266 -1.67 -26.70 18.65
N ASN A 267 -1.88 -26.23 17.40
CA ASN A 267 -3.14 -26.46 16.69
C ASN A 267 -3.33 -27.93 16.27
N VAL A 268 -2.25 -28.63 15.90
CA VAL A 268 -2.31 -30.09 15.66
C VAL A 268 -2.67 -30.85 16.94
N LEU A 269 -2.03 -30.54 18.07
CA LEU A 269 -2.33 -31.18 19.35
C LEU A 269 -3.76 -30.86 19.82
N HIS A 270 -4.22 -29.65 19.62
CA HIS A 270 -5.59 -29.23 19.90
C HIS A 270 -6.60 -30.01 19.05
N ALA A 271 -6.33 -30.15 17.74
CA ALA A 271 -7.17 -30.92 16.84
C ALA A 271 -7.27 -32.42 17.26
N ILE A 272 -6.19 -32.99 17.79
CA ILE A 272 -6.16 -34.34 18.34
C ILE A 272 -7.00 -34.42 19.62
N ALA A 273 -6.88 -33.45 20.52
CA ALA A 273 -7.60 -33.42 21.78
C ALA A 273 -9.10 -33.24 21.60
N GLU A 274 -9.55 -32.54 20.57
CA GLU A 274 -10.95 -32.33 20.23
C GLU A 274 -11.55 -33.47 19.36
N ALA A 275 -10.74 -34.44 18.93
CA ALA A 275 -11.20 -35.53 18.09
C ALA A 275 -12.23 -36.38 18.82
N PRO A 276 -13.38 -36.73 18.20
CA PRO A 276 -14.47 -37.47 18.84
C PRO A 276 -14.12 -38.93 19.14
N THR A 277 -13.04 -39.45 18.60
CA THR A 277 -12.54 -40.81 18.78
C THR A 277 -11.03 -40.80 19.04
N PRO A 278 -10.49 -41.80 19.78
CA PRO A 278 -9.05 -41.90 19.98
C PRO A 278 -8.30 -41.87 18.64
N THR A 279 -7.38 -40.92 18.51
CA THR A 279 -6.62 -40.70 17.26
C THR A 279 -5.52 -41.74 17.12
N LYS A 280 -5.39 -42.32 15.93
CA LYS A 280 -4.30 -43.20 15.53
C LYS A 280 -3.40 -42.60 14.46
N TRP A 281 -4.00 -41.81 13.60
CA TRP A 281 -3.34 -41.17 12.47
C TRP A 281 -3.62 -39.68 12.43
N VAL A 282 -2.56 -38.91 12.25
CA VAL A 282 -2.64 -37.48 11.96
C VAL A 282 -2.10 -37.28 10.56
N VAL A 283 -2.94 -36.80 9.67
CA VAL A 283 -2.53 -36.50 8.27
C VAL A 283 -2.61 -35.00 8.02
N VAL A 284 -1.48 -34.39 7.77
CA VAL A 284 -1.40 -32.99 7.39
C VAL A 284 -1.49 -32.86 5.86
N THR A 285 -2.48 -32.13 5.36
CA THR A 285 -2.55 -31.78 3.94
C THR A 285 -1.55 -30.66 3.66
N ALA A 286 -0.40 -31.03 3.08
CA ALA A 286 0.77 -30.18 2.95
C ALA A 286 0.87 -29.45 1.60
N GLU A 287 -0.18 -29.47 0.78
CA GLU A 287 -0.18 -28.75 -0.50
C GLU A 287 0.08 -27.25 -0.33
N PRO A 288 -0.50 -26.55 0.68
CA PRO A 288 -0.22 -25.12 0.90
C PRO A 288 1.13 -24.86 1.56
N ILE A 289 1.78 -25.88 2.14
CA ILE A 289 3.10 -25.74 2.75
C ILE A 289 4.15 -25.72 1.62
N THR A 290 4.58 -24.51 1.27
CA THR A 290 5.49 -24.29 0.14
C THR A 290 6.95 -24.22 0.53
N ASP A 291 7.22 -24.04 1.84
CA ASP A 291 8.57 -23.93 2.41
C ASP A 291 8.53 -24.35 3.88
N VAL A 292 9.69 -24.85 4.38
CA VAL A 292 9.90 -25.20 5.79
C VAL A 292 11.30 -24.76 6.16
N ASP A 293 11.47 -23.94 7.18
CA ASP A 293 12.81 -23.58 7.66
C ASP A 293 13.38 -24.60 8.65
N THR A 294 14.63 -24.43 9.07
CA THR A 294 15.30 -25.36 9.99
C THR A 294 14.58 -25.48 11.33
N THR A 295 14.10 -24.37 11.90
CA THR A 295 13.40 -24.37 13.18
C THR A 295 12.06 -25.14 13.09
N ALA A 296 11.34 -24.96 11.98
CA ALA A 296 10.12 -25.70 11.75
C ALA A 296 10.37 -27.19 11.46
N ALA A 297 11.48 -27.54 10.80
CA ALA A 297 11.86 -28.93 10.58
C ALA A 297 12.17 -29.64 11.91
N ASP A 298 12.92 -28.99 12.81
CA ASP A 298 13.21 -29.51 14.15
C ASP A 298 11.93 -29.69 14.97
N MET A 299 11.01 -28.73 14.93
CA MET A 299 9.70 -28.84 15.58
C MET A 299 8.86 -29.99 15.02
N LEU A 300 8.86 -30.22 13.69
CA LEU A 300 8.14 -31.33 13.08
C LEU A 300 8.70 -32.69 13.54
N ALA A 301 10.03 -32.81 13.65
CA ALA A 301 10.66 -34.02 14.15
C ALA A 301 10.31 -34.28 15.64
N GLU A 302 10.27 -33.22 16.45
CA GLU A 302 9.85 -33.32 17.85
C GLU A 302 8.38 -33.71 17.96
N LEU A 303 7.50 -33.10 17.16
CA LEU A 303 6.08 -33.43 17.12
C LEU A 303 5.86 -34.90 16.71
N ASP A 304 6.56 -35.39 15.70
CA ASP A 304 6.48 -36.80 15.27
C ASP A 304 6.88 -37.75 16.39
N ASN A 305 7.97 -37.47 17.13
CA ASN A 305 8.38 -38.25 18.29
C ASN A 305 7.31 -38.28 19.39
N VAL A 306 6.74 -37.13 19.76
CA VAL A 306 5.69 -37.01 20.79
C VAL A 306 4.45 -37.81 20.39
N LEU A 307 4.04 -37.73 19.13
CA LEU A 307 2.90 -38.47 18.61
C LEU A 307 3.19 -39.97 18.58
N HIS A 308 4.39 -40.37 18.18
CA HIS A 308 4.81 -41.76 18.12
C HIS A 308 4.82 -42.43 19.53
N GLU A 309 5.38 -41.72 20.52
CA GLU A 309 5.36 -42.17 21.94
C GLU A 309 3.92 -42.35 22.46
N SER A 310 2.97 -41.57 21.94
CA SER A 310 1.54 -41.67 22.27
C SER A 310 0.80 -42.72 21.43
N GLY A 311 1.51 -43.49 20.59
CA GLY A 311 0.92 -44.51 19.72
C GLY A 311 0.20 -43.97 18.49
N MET A 312 0.47 -42.75 18.11
CA MET A 312 -0.05 -42.08 16.90
C MET A 312 1.01 -41.97 15.82
N ALA A 313 0.61 -41.92 14.56
CA ALA A 313 1.51 -41.73 13.42
C ALA A 313 1.18 -40.44 12.69
N LEU A 314 2.23 -39.63 12.38
CA LEU A 314 2.14 -38.40 11.63
C LEU A 314 2.46 -38.64 10.14
N PHE A 315 1.59 -38.16 9.27
CA PHE A 315 1.76 -38.24 7.82
C PHE A 315 1.54 -36.90 7.16
N PHE A 316 2.18 -36.71 6.01
CA PHE A 316 1.97 -35.54 5.16
C PHE A 316 1.45 -35.97 3.80
N ALA A 317 0.27 -35.47 3.42
CA ALA A 317 -0.31 -35.67 2.10
C ALA A 317 0.02 -34.48 1.18
N GLU A 318 0.27 -34.78 -0.09
CA GLU A 318 0.51 -33.77 -1.16
C GLU A 318 1.68 -32.80 -0.91
N MET A 319 2.67 -33.22 -0.12
CA MET A 319 3.86 -32.44 0.15
C MET A 319 4.67 -32.20 -1.13
N LYS A 320 5.07 -30.96 -1.37
CA LYS A 320 5.87 -30.56 -2.55
C LYS A 320 7.28 -31.10 -2.49
N ASP A 321 7.86 -31.46 -3.63
CA ASP A 321 9.19 -32.06 -3.69
C ASP A 321 10.31 -31.21 -3.10
N PRO A 322 10.36 -29.86 -3.30
CA PRO A 322 11.37 -29.03 -2.62
C PRO A 322 11.32 -29.15 -1.08
N VAL A 323 10.13 -29.25 -0.50
CA VAL A 323 9.94 -29.40 0.95
C VAL A 323 10.39 -30.79 1.41
N LYS A 324 10.06 -31.85 0.65
CA LYS A 324 10.56 -33.21 0.92
C LYS A 324 12.07 -33.30 0.89
N ASP A 325 12.70 -32.64 -0.08
CA ASP A 325 14.16 -32.64 -0.23
C ASP A 325 14.86 -31.90 0.92
N MET A 326 14.21 -30.88 1.48
CA MET A 326 14.71 -30.15 2.64
C MET A 326 14.60 -31.01 3.92
N LEU A 327 13.45 -31.65 4.16
CA LEU A 327 13.24 -32.50 5.34
C LEU A 327 14.05 -33.80 5.33
N LYS A 328 14.61 -34.21 4.19
CA LYS A 328 15.52 -35.36 4.06
C LYS A 328 16.97 -35.06 4.38
N ARG A 329 17.36 -33.80 4.43
CA ARG A 329 18.72 -33.32 4.74
C ARG A 329 18.99 -33.23 6.21
#